data_e560ae6100fe3a9a9388d8b06c56df3e
#
_entry.id   e560ae6100fe3a9a9388d8b06c56df3e
#
_cell.length_a   1.000
_cell.length_b   1.000
_cell.length_c   1.000
_cell.angle_alpha   90.00
_cell.angle_beta   90.00
_cell.angle_gamma   90.00
#
_symmetry.space_group_name_H-M   'P 1'
#
loop_
_entity.id
_entity.type
_entity.pdbx_description
1 polymer ?
#
loop_
_entity_poly.entity_id
_entity_poly.type
_entity_poly.pdbx_seq_one_letter_code
_entity_poly.pdbx_strand_id
1 'polypeptide(L)'
;MTPYGKAIFFALLSTAGFAIQDTVVKLLTQVGSIWQLMLLRSLVVIALLCLWARFKDRWSDITPTTFSWPLVRAFFMCLAYTLFYGCYPFVSLSDAAACFFMAPIFVCVFAHLFLKETIGRRRIFSIIIGFLG
;
A
#
# COMPACT_ATOMS: atom_id res chain seq x y z
N MET A 1 13.31 15.78 -19.57
CA MET A 1 12.90 14.42 -19.15
C MET A 1 11.61 14.07 -19.88
N THR A 2 11.57 12.93 -20.54
CA THR A 2 10.35 12.40 -21.18
C THR A 2 9.26 12.15 -20.13
N PRO A 3 7.95 12.20 -20.46
CA PRO A 3 6.88 11.95 -19.51
C PRO A 3 7.02 10.58 -18.81
N TYR A 4 7.55 9.57 -19.51
CA TYR A 4 7.85 8.26 -18.96
C TYR A 4 8.98 8.30 -17.91
N GLY A 5 10.04 9.11 -18.13
CA GLY A 5 11.14 9.24 -17.17
C GLY A 5 10.69 9.87 -15.85
N LYS A 6 9.80 10.86 -15.90
CA LYS A 6 9.21 11.45 -14.69
C LYS A 6 8.35 10.43 -13.92
N ALA A 7 7.56 9.64 -14.63
CA ALA A 7 6.72 8.59 -14.01
C ALA A 7 7.57 7.53 -13.30
N ILE A 8 8.63 7.05 -13.94
CA ILE A 8 9.57 6.09 -13.35
C ILE A 8 10.26 6.69 -12.11
N PHE A 9 10.73 7.95 -12.20
CA PHE A 9 11.36 8.62 -11.06
C PHE A 9 10.43 8.72 -9.85
N PHE A 10 9.18 9.14 -10.05
CA PHE A 10 8.20 9.21 -8.97
C PHE A 10 7.83 7.83 -8.41
N ALA A 11 7.77 6.81 -9.25
CA ALA A 11 7.54 5.43 -8.80
C ALA A 11 8.69 4.94 -7.89
N LEU A 12 9.94 5.15 -8.31
CA LEU A 12 11.12 4.78 -7.51
C LEU A 12 11.17 5.56 -6.18
N LEU A 13 10.88 6.86 -6.21
CA LEU A 13 10.84 7.67 -5.00
C LEU A 13 9.75 7.20 -4.03
N SER A 14 8.58 6.84 -4.56
CA SER A 14 7.49 6.26 -3.76
C SER A 14 7.90 4.93 -3.12
N THR A 15 8.51 4.03 -3.90
CA THR A 15 8.97 2.73 -3.39
C THR A 15 10.04 2.89 -2.31
N ALA A 16 11.00 3.82 -2.49
CA ALA A 16 11.99 4.14 -1.46
C ALA A 16 11.33 4.67 -0.18
N GLY A 17 10.31 5.52 -0.32
CA GLY A 17 9.53 6.02 0.81
C GLY A 17 8.82 4.90 1.57
N PHE A 18 8.23 3.93 0.87
CA PHE A 18 7.63 2.75 1.51
C PHE A 18 8.66 1.89 2.24
N ALA A 19 9.84 1.66 1.65
CA ALA A 19 10.90 0.88 2.30
C ALA A 19 11.39 1.53 3.60
N ILE A 20 11.57 2.85 3.61
CA ILE A 20 11.92 3.61 4.82
C ILE A 20 10.80 3.49 5.86
N GLN A 21 9.55 3.67 5.45
CA GLN A 21 8.39 3.55 6.33
C GLN A 21 8.33 2.16 6.98
N ASP A 22 8.48 1.08 6.23
CA ASP A 22 8.41 -0.28 6.73
C ASP A 22 9.55 -0.59 7.72
N THR A 23 10.74 -0.05 7.44
CA THR A 23 11.88 -0.16 8.36
C THR A 23 11.59 0.54 9.69
N VAL A 24 11.06 1.76 9.65
CA VAL A 24 10.69 2.52 10.85
C VAL A 24 9.58 1.81 11.62
N VAL A 25 8.56 1.31 10.92
CA VAL A 25 7.47 0.55 11.56
C VAL A 25 8.02 -0.68 12.25
N LYS A 26 8.91 -1.45 11.62
CA LYS A 26 9.52 -2.63 12.23
C LYS A 26 10.32 -2.30 13.50
N LEU A 27 11.09 -1.23 13.49
CA LEU A 27 11.82 -0.77 14.68
C LEU A 27 10.86 -0.38 15.81
N LEU A 28 9.79 0.31 15.51
CA LEU A 28 8.81 0.76 16.48
C LEU A 28 7.93 -0.37 17.02
N THR A 29 7.68 -1.43 16.26
CA THR A 29 6.94 -2.61 16.75
C THR A 29 7.69 -3.40 17.82
N GLN A 30 8.99 -3.20 17.94
CA GLN A 30 9.78 -3.80 19.04
C GLN A 30 9.59 -3.08 20.38
N VAL A 31 9.17 -1.82 20.35
CA VAL A 31 9.08 -0.95 21.56
C VAL A 31 7.63 -0.63 21.92
N GLY A 32 6.70 -0.70 20.96
CA GLY A 32 5.31 -0.27 21.13
C GLY A 32 4.27 -1.20 20.51
N SER A 33 3.01 -0.95 20.85
CA SER A 33 1.90 -1.70 20.28
C SER A 33 1.63 -1.26 18.82
N ILE A 34 1.40 -2.23 17.96
CA ILE A 34 1.05 -2.02 16.53
C ILE A 34 -0.16 -1.08 16.41
N TRP A 35 -1.13 -1.18 17.31
CA TRP A 35 -2.33 -0.36 17.32
C TRP A 35 -2.03 1.12 17.55
N GLN A 36 -1.11 1.44 18.46
CA GLN A 36 -0.68 2.83 18.72
C GLN A 36 -0.02 3.42 17.48
N LEU A 37 0.79 2.63 16.80
CA LEU A 37 1.50 3.03 15.59
C LEU A 37 0.54 3.32 14.44
N MET A 38 -0.46 2.45 14.26
CA MET A 38 -1.51 2.63 13.25
C MET A 38 -2.37 3.87 13.53
N LEU A 39 -2.73 4.11 14.81
CA LEU A 39 -3.46 5.31 15.21
C LEU A 39 -2.64 6.58 14.94
N LEU A 40 -1.38 6.61 15.38
CA LEU A 40 -0.50 7.77 15.19
C LEU A 40 -0.32 8.10 13.71
N ARG A 41 -0.05 7.08 12.87
CA ARG A 41 0.06 7.23 11.41
C ARG A 41 -1.24 7.81 10.82
N SER A 42 -2.39 7.28 11.21
CA SER A 42 -3.68 7.73 10.69
C SER A 42 -3.96 9.18 11.07
N LEU A 43 -3.65 9.58 12.31
CA LEU A 43 -3.80 10.95 12.77
C LEU A 43 -2.90 11.92 11.98
N VAL A 44 -1.65 11.55 11.75
CA VAL A 44 -0.71 12.38 10.97
C VAL A 44 -1.22 12.54 9.52
N VAL A 45 -1.69 11.47 8.88
CA VAL A 45 -2.21 11.54 7.51
C VAL A 45 -3.48 12.40 7.45
N ILE A 46 -4.40 12.25 8.40
CA ILE A 46 -5.61 13.07 8.48
C ILE A 46 -5.24 14.53 8.66
N ALA A 47 -4.32 14.85 9.60
CA ALA A 47 -3.88 16.22 9.84
C ALA A 47 -3.26 16.85 8.57
N LEU A 48 -2.41 16.12 7.87
CA LEU A 48 -1.80 16.58 6.61
C LEU A 48 -2.84 16.80 5.51
N LEU A 49 -3.82 15.90 5.37
CA LEU A 49 -4.90 16.04 4.39
C LEU A 49 -5.80 17.24 4.71
N CYS A 50 -6.17 17.43 5.99
CA CYS A 50 -6.95 18.60 6.42
C CYS A 50 -6.18 19.90 6.18
N LEU A 51 -4.90 19.93 6.48
CA LEU A 51 -4.03 21.07 6.24
C LEU A 51 -3.94 21.39 4.74
N TRP A 52 -3.71 20.37 3.91
CA TRP A 52 -3.68 20.52 2.45
C TRP A 52 -5.00 21.03 1.88
N ALA A 53 -6.15 20.49 2.33
CA ALA A 53 -7.47 20.93 1.91
C ALA A 53 -7.74 22.39 2.28
N ARG A 54 -7.29 22.80 3.48
CA ARG A 54 -7.42 24.18 3.93
C ARG A 54 -6.61 25.15 3.08
N PHE A 55 -5.38 24.78 2.70
CA PHE A 55 -4.54 25.62 1.85
C PHE A 55 -5.03 25.71 0.40
N LYS A 56 -5.69 24.68 -0.09
CA LYS A 56 -6.17 24.61 -1.48
C LYS A 56 -7.65 24.98 -1.62
N ASP A 57 -8.36 25.22 -0.51
CA ASP A 57 -9.82 25.45 -0.45
C ASP A 57 -10.63 24.38 -1.20
N ARG A 58 -10.19 23.13 -1.09
CA ARG A 58 -10.73 21.96 -1.81
C ARG A 58 -11.37 20.95 -0.85
N TRP A 59 -12.22 21.41 0.04
CA TRP A 59 -12.93 20.54 0.98
C TRP A 59 -13.88 19.55 0.30
N SER A 60 -14.46 19.93 -0.84
CA SER A 60 -15.34 19.08 -1.64
C SER A 60 -14.65 17.82 -2.17
N ASP A 61 -13.33 17.85 -2.38
CA ASP A 61 -12.58 16.73 -2.89
C ASP A 61 -12.31 15.65 -1.82
N ILE A 62 -12.43 16.01 -0.54
CA ILE A 62 -12.21 15.09 0.59
C ILE A 62 -13.51 14.42 1.01
N THR A 63 -14.66 15.06 0.76
CA THR A 63 -15.96 14.49 1.13
C THR A 63 -16.42 13.47 0.09
N PRO A 64 -16.53 12.18 0.43
CA PRO A 64 -17.02 11.19 -0.52
C PRO A 64 -18.52 11.39 -0.77
N THR A 65 -18.92 11.30 -2.02
CA THR A 65 -20.34 11.34 -2.43
C THR A 65 -21.11 10.10 -1.98
N THR A 66 -20.42 8.98 -1.81
CA THR A 66 -21.00 7.72 -1.33
C THR A 66 -20.10 7.14 -0.25
N PHE A 67 -20.65 6.85 0.93
CA PHE A 67 -19.86 6.44 2.11
C PHE A 67 -19.59 4.92 2.18
N SER A 68 -20.45 4.10 1.57
CA SER A 68 -20.42 2.63 1.70
C SER A 68 -19.15 1.99 1.11
N TRP A 69 -18.78 2.31 -0.12
CA TRP A 69 -17.60 1.74 -0.78
C TRP A 69 -16.27 2.13 -0.13
N PRO A 70 -16.02 3.41 0.20
CA PRO A 70 -14.84 3.80 0.97
C PRO A 70 -14.74 3.10 2.33
N LEU A 71 -15.86 2.87 3.01
CA LEU A 71 -15.88 2.21 4.32
C LEU A 71 -15.47 0.73 4.21
N VAL A 72 -16.03 0.00 3.24
CA VAL A 72 -15.65 -1.39 2.96
C VAL A 72 -14.16 -1.48 2.61
N ARG A 73 -13.66 -0.58 1.75
CA ARG A 73 -12.24 -0.51 1.41
C ARG A 73 -11.37 -0.24 2.64
N ALA A 74 -11.77 0.71 3.48
CA ALA A 74 -11.03 1.05 4.71
C ALA A 74 -10.96 -0.13 5.67
N PHE A 75 -12.06 -0.88 5.82
CA PHE A 75 -12.10 -2.09 6.63
C PHE A 75 -11.09 -3.14 6.15
N PHE A 76 -11.10 -3.48 4.86
CA PHE A 76 -10.16 -4.46 4.30
C PHE A 76 -8.71 -3.97 4.37
N MET A 77 -8.46 -2.69 4.17
CA MET A 77 -7.13 -2.09 4.33
C MET A 77 -6.65 -2.16 5.78
N CYS A 78 -7.50 -1.83 6.75
CA CYS A 78 -7.17 -1.94 8.17
C CYS A 78 -6.86 -3.40 8.54
N LEU A 79 -7.66 -4.35 8.10
CA LEU A 79 -7.42 -5.77 8.32
C LEU A 79 -6.09 -6.23 7.69
N ALA A 80 -5.83 -5.85 6.43
CA ALA A 80 -4.60 -6.20 5.74
C ALA A 80 -3.36 -5.64 6.44
N TYR A 81 -3.37 -4.37 6.85
CA TYR A 81 -2.26 -3.76 7.59
C TYR A 81 -2.07 -4.39 8.97
N THR A 82 -3.16 -4.72 9.68
CA THR A 82 -3.08 -5.39 10.98
C THR A 82 -2.40 -6.75 10.86
N LEU A 83 -2.79 -7.54 9.85
CA LEU A 83 -2.19 -8.85 9.59
C LEU A 83 -0.73 -8.72 9.15
N PHE A 84 -0.44 -7.78 8.25
CA PHE A 84 0.90 -7.58 7.70
C PHE A 84 1.90 -7.08 8.76
N TYR A 85 1.56 -6.05 9.51
CA TYR A 85 2.43 -5.55 10.57
C TYR A 85 2.44 -6.46 11.81
N GLY A 86 1.37 -7.23 12.01
CA GLY A 86 1.28 -8.22 13.09
C GLY A 86 2.30 -9.35 12.95
N CYS A 87 2.80 -9.64 11.75
CA CYS A 87 3.85 -10.64 11.57
C CYS A 87 5.28 -10.09 11.75
N TYR A 88 5.49 -8.76 11.79
CA TYR A 88 6.83 -8.16 11.91
C TYR A 88 7.66 -8.59 13.12
N PRO A 89 7.09 -8.85 14.32
CA PRO A 89 7.86 -9.37 15.43
C PRO A 89 8.40 -10.78 15.21
N PHE A 90 7.75 -11.56 14.33
CA PHE A 90 8.05 -12.99 14.14
C PHE A 90 8.85 -13.30 12.87
N VAL A 91 8.85 -12.38 11.91
CA VAL A 91 9.41 -12.60 10.56
C VAL A 91 10.42 -11.52 10.22
N SER A 92 11.45 -11.85 9.42
CA SER A 92 12.38 -10.83 8.94
C SER A 92 11.67 -9.84 8.00
N LEU A 93 12.17 -8.60 7.92
CA LEU A 93 11.60 -7.60 7.01
C LEU A 93 11.69 -8.05 5.55
N SER A 94 12.75 -8.78 5.21
CA SER A 94 12.98 -9.34 3.89
C SER A 94 11.92 -10.39 3.52
N ASP A 95 11.58 -11.29 4.46
CA ASP A 95 10.57 -12.33 4.22
C ASP A 95 9.17 -11.74 4.10
N ALA A 96 8.86 -10.73 4.94
CA ALA A 96 7.60 -10.01 4.85
C ALA A 96 7.46 -9.28 3.50
N ALA A 97 8.54 -8.65 3.02
CA ALA A 97 8.56 -8.01 1.70
C ALA A 97 8.39 -9.04 0.57
N ALA A 98 9.05 -10.21 0.66
CA ALA A 98 8.87 -11.29 -0.31
C ALA A 98 7.42 -11.77 -0.40
N CYS A 99 6.75 -11.93 0.75
CA CYS A 99 5.32 -12.25 0.79
C CYS A 99 4.47 -11.16 0.10
N PHE A 100 4.82 -9.88 0.29
CA PHE A 100 4.11 -8.77 -0.36
C PHE A 100 4.26 -8.78 -1.88
N PHE A 101 5.39 -9.24 -2.41
CA PHE A 101 5.59 -9.42 -3.85
C PHE A 101 4.69 -10.50 -4.48
N MET A 102 4.04 -11.34 -3.68
CA MET A 102 3.00 -12.25 -4.19
C MET A 102 1.68 -11.51 -4.53
N ALA A 103 1.47 -10.30 -4.02
CA ALA A 103 0.23 -9.55 -4.26
C ALA A 103 -0.12 -9.37 -5.75
N PRO A 104 0.81 -9.03 -6.67
CA PRO A 104 0.51 -8.94 -8.10
C PRO A 104 0.01 -10.26 -8.71
N ILE A 105 0.47 -11.41 -8.19
CA ILE A 105 0.03 -12.73 -8.63
C ILE A 105 -1.44 -12.93 -8.25
N PHE A 106 -1.78 -12.67 -6.97
CA PHE A 106 -3.17 -12.77 -6.50
C PHE A 106 -4.09 -11.81 -7.24
N VAL A 107 -3.65 -10.57 -7.49
CA VAL A 107 -4.43 -9.60 -8.28
C VAL A 107 -4.73 -10.15 -9.67
N CYS A 108 -3.76 -10.75 -10.35
CA CYS A 108 -3.98 -11.36 -11.66
C CYS A 108 -4.95 -12.54 -11.58
N VAL A 109 -4.78 -13.44 -10.62
CA VAL A 109 -5.68 -14.58 -10.43
C VAL A 109 -7.11 -14.11 -10.18
N PHE A 110 -7.31 -13.17 -9.28
CA PHE A 110 -8.63 -12.62 -8.97
C PHE A 110 -9.24 -11.85 -10.14
N ALA A 111 -8.44 -11.07 -10.88
CA ALA A 111 -8.91 -10.38 -12.09
C ALA A 111 -9.41 -11.39 -13.13
N HIS A 112 -8.72 -12.51 -13.30
CA HIS A 112 -9.17 -13.58 -14.19
C HIS A 112 -10.45 -14.26 -13.71
N LEU A 113 -10.51 -14.61 -12.42
CA LEU A 113 -11.64 -15.35 -11.85
C LEU A 113 -12.92 -14.52 -11.74
N PHE A 114 -12.81 -13.28 -11.24
CA PHE A 114 -13.97 -12.43 -10.93
C PHE A 114 -14.36 -11.51 -12.08
N LEU A 115 -13.38 -10.93 -12.79
CA LEU A 115 -13.63 -10.00 -13.89
C LEU A 115 -13.65 -10.70 -15.25
N LYS A 116 -13.29 -12.00 -15.33
CA LYS A 116 -13.15 -12.77 -16.59
C LYS A 116 -12.22 -12.09 -17.60
N GLU A 117 -11.27 -11.29 -17.12
CA GLU A 117 -10.28 -10.66 -17.97
C GLU A 117 -9.28 -11.68 -18.49
N THR A 118 -8.96 -11.60 -19.79
CA THR A 118 -7.90 -12.42 -20.38
C THR A 118 -6.54 -11.86 -20.00
N ILE A 119 -5.82 -12.57 -19.14
CA ILE A 119 -4.47 -12.15 -18.76
C ILE A 119 -3.53 -12.42 -19.94
N GLY A 120 -2.97 -11.36 -20.51
CA GLY A 120 -1.99 -11.48 -21.59
C GLY A 120 -0.76 -12.27 -21.13
N ARG A 121 -0.28 -13.21 -21.94
CA ARG A 121 0.91 -14.05 -21.66
C ARG A 121 2.14 -13.23 -21.25
N ARG A 122 2.33 -12.03 -21.80
CA ARG A 122 3.43 -11.11 -21.45
C ARG A 122 3.37 -10.69 -19.98
N ARG A 123 2.18 -10.47 -19.44
CA ARG A 123 1.98 -10.05 -18.03
C ARG A 123 2.32 -11.20 -17.08
N ILE A 124 1.95 -12.44 -17.43
CA ILE A 124 2.30 -13.64 -16.66
C ILE A 124 3.82 -13.82 -16.63
N PHE A 125 4.49 -13.72 -17.78
CA PHE A 125 5.94 -13.81 -17.87
C PHE A 125 6.65 -12.74 -17.04
N SER A 126 6.20 -11.50 -17.09
CA SER A 126 6.79 -10.41 -16.29
C SER A 126 6.67 -10.64 -14.78
N ILE A 127 5.54 -11.20 -14.34
CA ILE A 127 5.31 -11.53 -12.92
C ILE A 127 6.24 -12.65 -12.47
N ILE A 128 6.37 -13.72 -13.29
CA ILE A 128 7.23 -14.87 -12.98
C ILE A 128 8.70 -14.42 -12.90
N ILE A 129 9.16 -13.64 -13.88
CA ILE A 129 10.55 -13.12 -13.90
C ILE A 129 10.80 -12.20 -12.70
N GLY A 130 9.86 -11.32 -12.37
CA GLY A 130 10.00 -10.43 -11.22
C GLY A 130 9.96 -11.15 -9.86
N PHE A 131 9.40 -12.36 -9.81
CA PHE A 131 9.39 -13.18 -8.59
C PHE A 131 10.65 -14.05 -8.45
N LEU A 132 11.28 -14.41 -9.56
CA LEU A 132 12.51 -15.23 -9.58
C LEU A 132 13.79 -14.38 -9.38
N GLY A 133 13.74 -13.06 -9.51
CA GLY A 133 14.87 -12.15 -9.34
C GLY A 133 14.79 -11.33 -8.08
#